data_f233a9beabbc7206e1bfb595838dc885
#
_entry.id   f233a9beabbc7206e1bfb595838dc885
#
_cell.length_a   1.000
_cell.length_b   1.000
_cell.length_c   1.000
_cell.angle_alpha   90.00
_cell.angle_beta   90.00
_cell.angle_gamma   90.00
#
_symmetry.space_group_name_H-M   'P 1'
#
loop_
_entity.id
_entity.type
_entity.pdbx_description
1 polymer ?
#
loop_
_entity_poly.entity_id
_entity_poly.type
_entity_poly.pdbx_seq_one_letter_code
_entity_poly.pdbx_strand_id
1 'polypeptide(L)'
;MKPDPLSPSEPNLAPPGAGLPKVELLVARVLFGLSRWTRNRDSFEREFSRERQLIRNLVGKCDAATGGRRVLIPRLTGLEDSSRYWSVWMTLEHLRIVHDSIALLIRELSREITPPGSASTAAVKPRLDVGPEVIAAYEASCDALAAAAAASPSLDTRARFPHPWFGPLNAAGWHALAGLHLGIHRAQIERILTGLSGDNASEPSTGDRSP
;
A
#
# COMPACT_ATOMS: atom_id res chain seq x y z
N MET A 1 -6.74 32.85 -13.44
CA MET A 1 -7.03 31.70 -14.31
C MET A 1 -8.28 31.03 -13.72
N LYS A 2 -9.42 31.05 -14.39
CA LYS A 2 -10.65 30.39 -13.93
C LYS A 2 -10.44 28.87 -14.06
N PRO A 3 -10.86 28.05 -13.06
CA PRO A 3 -10.79 26.61 -13.20
C PRO A 3 -11.68 26.16 -14.37
N ASP A 4 -11.20 25.19 -15.12
CA ASP A 4 -11.93 24.53 -16.20
C ASP A 4 -13.16 23.82 -15.59
N PRO A 5 -14.41 24.15 -16.03
CA PRO A 5 -15.61 23.54 -15.47
C PRO A 5 -15.78 22.04 -15.77
N LEU A 6 -14.86 21.43 -16.54
CA LEU A 6 -14.86 20.01 -16.89
C LEU A 6 -13.84 19.17 -16.11
N SER A 7 -13.03 19.77 -15.22
CA SER A 7 -12.20 18.97 -14.32
C SER A 7 -13.06 18.35 -13.24
N PRO A 8 -13.06 17.01 -13.08
CA PRO A 8 -13.74 16.36 -11.95
C PRO A 8 -13.23 16.98 -10.65
N SER A 9 -14.14 17.52 -9.84
CA SER A 9 -13.77 18.08 -8.54
C SER A 9 -13.10 16.99 -7.69
N GLU A 10 -11.95 17.33 -7.10
CA GLU A 10 -11.27 16.41 -6.16
C GLU A 10 -12.27 16.00 -5.06
N PRO A 11 -12.37 14.70 -4.72
CA PRO A 11 -13.28 14.25 -3.71
C PRO A 11 -12.90 14.79 -2.33
N ASN A 12 -13.90 15.13 -1.52
CA ASN A 12 -13.68 15.57 -0.15
C ASN A 12 -13.31 14.38 0.73
N LEU A 13 -12.03 14.17 0.96
CA LEU A 13 -11.48 13.10 1.78
C LEU A 13 -10.81 13.67 3.04
N ALA A 14 -10.75 12.87 4.10
CA ALA A 14 -9.97 13.23 5.28
C ALA A 14 -8.48 13.45 4.92
N PRO A 15 -7.79 14.38 5.59
CA PRO A 15 -6.38 14.66 5.28
C PRO A 15 -5.47 13.45 5.56
N PRO A 16 -4.31 13.37 4.87
CA PRO A 16 -3.29 12.38 5.19
C PRO A 16 -2.89 12.42 6.67
N GLY A 17 -2.81 11.24 7.31
CA GLY A 17 -2.49 11.16 8.73
C GLY A 17 -3.71 11.23 9.67
N ALA A 18 -4.92 11.36 9.15
CA ALA A 18 -6.15 11.31 9.96
C ALA A 18 -6.35 9.96 10.65
N GLY A 19 -5.72 8.91 10.13
CA GLY A 19 -5.74 7.57 10.71
C GLY A 19 -7.02 6.78 10.43
N LEU A 20 -7.23 5.71 11.19
CA LEU A 20 -8.38 4.83 11.11
C LEU A 20 -9.42 5.18 12.20
N PRO A 21 -10.71 4.83 12.01
CA PRO A 21 -11.70 4.90 13.08
C PRO A 21 -11.23 4.14 14.33
N LYS A 22 -11.51 4.71 15.50
CA LYS A 22 -10.97 4.19 16.79
C LYS A 22 -11.27 2.70 17.02
N VAL A 23 -12.49 2.25 16.72
CA VAL A 23 -12.89 0.84 16.90
C VAL A 23 -12.11 -0.06 15.94
N GLU A 24 -12.00 0.33 14.66
CA GLU A 24 -11.24 -0.41 13.65
C GLU A 24 -9.75 -0.50 14.05
N LEU A 25 -9.17 0.59 14.50
CA LEU A 25 -7.79 0.61 14.97
C LEU A 25 -7.57 -0.33 16.17
N LEU A 26 -8.52 -0.38 17.11
CA LEU A 26 -8.46 -1.30 18.25
C LEU A 26 -8.49 -2.75 17.77
N VAL A 27 -9.43 -3.11 16.88
CA VAL A 27 -9.53 -4.45 16.31
C VAL A 27 -8.26 -4.80 15.53
N ALA A 28 -7.74 -3.89 14.70
CA ALA A 28 -6.51 -4.09 13.95
C ALA A 28 -5.31 -4.36 14.87
N ARG A 29 -5.18 -3.64 15.99
CA ARG A 29 -4.12 -3.86 17.00
C ARG A 29 -4.21 -5.25 17.63
N VAL A 30 -5.41 -5.67 18.01
CA VAL A 30 -5.63 -7.00 18.62
C VAL A 30 -5.29 -8.11 17.62
N LEU A 31 -5.82 -8.04 16.39
CA LEU A 31 -5.58 -9.04 15.36
C LEU A 31 -4.10 -9.08 14.94
N PHE A 32 -3.45 -7.95 14.79
CA PHE A 32 -2.03 -7.88 14.47
C PHE A 32 -1.16 -8.44 15.60
N GLY A 33 -1.48 -8.11 16.85
CA GLY A 33 -0.82 -8.66 18.02
C GLY A 33 -0.95 -10.18 18.10
N LEU A 34 -2.15 -10.72 17.91
CA LEU A 34 -2.42 -12.14 17.89
C LEU A 34 -1.68 -12.84 16.73
N SER A 35 -1.71 -12.26 15.52
CA SER A 35 -0.99 -12.77 14.36
C SER A 35 0.53 -12.89 14.64
N ARG A 36 1.13 -11.87 15.28
CA ARG A 36 2.55 -11.90 15.66
C ARG A 36 2.88 -12.93 16.74
N TRP A 37 1.94 -13.24 17.59
CA TRP A 37 2.12 -14.26 18.64
C TRP A 37 1.99 -15.70 18.12
N THR A 38 1.09 -15.92 17.15
CA THR A 38 0.77 -17.28 16.64
C THR A 38 1.55 -17.69 15.40
N ARG A 39 2.21 -16.74 14.72
CA ARG A 39 2.89 -16.97 13.44
C ARG A 39 4.39 -16.70 13.55
N ASN A 40 5.16 -17.33 12.67
CA ASN A 40 6.61 -17.19 12.59
C ASN A 40 7.05 -16.41 11.34
N ARG A 41 8.36 -16.15 11.25
CA ARG A 41 9.01 -15.46 10.13
C ARG A 41 8.63 -16.04 8.78
N ASP A 42 8.70 -17.38 8.63
CA ASP A 42 8.41 -18.04 7.35
C ASP A 42 6.95 -17.88 6.92
N SER A 43 6.03 -17.79 7.88
CA SER A 43 4.61 -17.54 7.61
C SER A 43 4.39 -16.14 7.06
N PHE A 44 5.10 -15.13 7.58
CA PHE A 44 5.03 -13.76 7.11
C PHE A 44 5.71 -13.60 5.74
N GLU A 45 6.83 -14.28 5.52
CA GLU A 45 7.51 -14.31 4.21
C GLU A 45 6.62 -14.93 3.13
N ARG A 46 5.95 -16.06 3.42
CA ARG A 46 5.00 -16.68 2.48
C ARG A 46 3.82 -15.77 2.18
N GLU A 47 3.29 -15.05 3.18
CA GLU A 47 2.21 -14.08 2.98
C GLU A 47 2.66 -12.93 2.08
N PHE A 48 3.81 -12.34 2.37
CA PHE A 48 4.40 -11.27 1.57
C PHE A 48 4.58 -11.70 0.11
N SER A 49 5.20 -12.86 -0.12
CA SER A 49 5.43 -13.41 -1.46
C SER A 49 4.13 -13.70 -2.19
N ARG A 50 3.13 -14.22 -1.51
CA ARG A 50 1.80 -14.49 -2.07
C ARG A 50 1.10 -13.20 -2.50
N GLU A 51 1.04 -12.20 -1.62
CA GLU A 51 0.38 -10.92 -1.91
C GLU A 51 1.10 -10.17 -3.04
N ARG A 52 2.46 -10.19 -3.05
CA ARG A 52 3.26 -9.67 -4.17
C ARG A 52 2.86 -10.33 -5.50
N GLN A 53 2.75 -11.65 -5.55
CA GLN A 53 2.37 -12.36 -6.77
C GLN A 53 0.95 -12.02 -7.24
N LEU A 54 0.00 -11.86 -6.30
CA LEU A 54 -1.36 -11.45 -6.62
C LEU A 54 -1.41 -10.02 -7.19
N ILE A 55 -0.65 -9.08 -6.60
CA ILE A 55 -0.51 -7.72 -7.14
C ILE A 55 0.10 -7.75 -8.54
N ARG A 56 1.18 -8.52 -8.76
CA ARG A 56 1.80 -8.69 -10.09
C ARG A 56 0.79 -9.17 -11.13
N ASN A 57 -0.06 -10.13 -10.79
CA ASN A 57 -1.09 -10.65 -11.68
C ASN A 57 -2.19 -9.61 -12.01
N LEU A 58 -2.53 -8.73 -11.07
CA LEU A 58 -3.47 -7.64 -11.30
C LEU A 58 -2.86 -6.56 -12.20
N VAL A 59 -1.65 -6.14 -11.88
CA VAL A 59 -0.89 -5.11 -12.62
C VAL A 59 -0.60 -5.53 -14.06
N GLY A 60 -0.29 -6.81 -14.29
CA GLY A 60 -0.06 -7.36 -15.63
C GLY A 60 -1.26 -7.28 -16.57
N LYS A 61 -2.45 -6.94 -16.07
CA LYS A 61 -3.67 -6.69 -16.87
C LYS A 61 -3.88 -5.22 -17.20
N CYS A 62 -3.05 -4.32 -16.69
CA CYS A 62 -3.17 -2.88 -16.88
C CYS A 62 -2.29 -2.41 -18.03
N ASP A 63 -2.85 -1.65 -18.95
CA ASP A 63 -2.05 -0.77 -19.82
C ASP A 63 -1.69 0.54 -19.09
N ALA A 64 -0.88 1.37 -19.74
CA ALA A 64 -0.41 2.61 -19.15
C ALA A 64 -1.56 3.58 -18.81
N ALA A 65 -2.59 3.67 -19.66
CA ALA A 65 -3.73 4.56 -19.48
C ALA A 65 -4.64 4.06 -18.33
N THR A 66 -4.99 2.78 -18.34
CA THR A 66 -5.83 2.15 -17.31
C THR A 66 -5.18 2.25 -15.93
N GLY A 67 -3.89 1.93 -15.83
CA GLY A 67 -3.18 1.95 -14.54
C GLY A 67 -2.95 3.36 -13.98
N GLY A 68 -2.97 4.40 -14.82
CA GLY A 68 -2.84 5.81 -14.41
C GLY A 68 -4.16 6.48 -14.01
N ARG A 69 -5.32 5.92 -14.34
CA ARG A 69 -6.62 6.51 -14.01
C ARG A 69 -6.91 6.42 -12.51
N ARG A 70 -7.22 7.55 -11.91
CA ARG A 70 -7.65 7.63 -10.49
C ARG A 70 -9.11 7.23 -10.37
N VAL A 71 -9.43 6.44 -9.34
CA VAL A 71 -10.80 5.99 -9.06
C VAL A 71 -11.12 6.22 -7.59
N LEU A 72 -12.26 6.85 -7.31
CA LEU A 72 -12.77 6.95 -5.95
C LEU A 72 -13.43 5.62 -5.56
N ILE A 73 -12.74 4.86 -4.72
CA ILE A 73 -13.26 3.58 -4.22
C ILE A 73 -14.05 3.75 -2.92
N PRO A 74 -14.98 2.84 -2.60
CA PRO A 74 -15.56 2.73 -1.27
C PRO A 74 -14.46 2.51 -0.22
N ARG A 75 -14.73 2.93 1.02
CA ARG A 75 -13.77 2.75 2.11
C ARG A 75 -13.49 1.26 2.35
N LEU A 76 -12.21 0.92 2.43
CA LEU A 76 -11.73 -0.42 2.81
C LEU A 76 -11.23 -0.41 4.25
N THR A 77 -11.42 -1.53 4.95
CA THR A 77 -10.86 -1.74 6.29
C THR A 77 -9.33 -1.73 6.23
N GLY A 78 -8.70 -0.97 7.11
CA GLY A 78 -7.25 -0.79 7.13
C GLY A 78 -6.70 0.28 6.18
N LEU A 79 -7.55 0.88 5.33
CA LEU A 79 -7.16 1.94 4.42
C LEU A 79 -7.56 3.32 4.97
N GLU A 80 -6.61 4.28 5.00
CA GLU A 80 -6.93 5.68 5.30
C GLU A 80 -7.87 6.28 4.25
N ASP A 81 -8.77 7.14 4.69
CA ASP A 81 -9.72 7.82 3.80
C ASP A 81 -9.02 8.61 2.68
N SER A 82 -7.92 9.29 3.01
CA SER A 82 -7.07 10.03 2.06
C SER A 82 -6.45 9.18 0.94
N SER A 83 -6.50 7.84 1.04
CA SER A 83 -5.93 6.92 0.05
C SER A 83 -6.99 6.36 -0.93
N ARG A 84 -8.25 6.74 -0.79
CA ARG A 84 -9.37 6.18 -1.57
C ARG A 84 -9.45 6.66 -3.00
N TYR A 85 -8.74 7.73 -3.36
CA TYR A 85 -8.78 8.31 -4.72
C TYR A 85 -7.40 8.22 -5.39
N TRP A 86 -6.91 7.00 -5.54
CA TRP A 86 -5.64 6.70 -6.19
C TRP A 86 -5.85 5.93 -7.50
N SER A 87 -4.78 5.90 -8.29
CA SER A 87 -4.63 4.98 -9.42
C SER A 87 -3.86 3.73 -9.01
N VAL A 88 -3.78 2.74 -9.89
CA VAL A 88 -2.94 1.55 -9.68
C VAL A 88 -1.47 1.96 -9.52
N TRP A 89 -0.97 2.87 -10.38
CA TRP A 89 0.43 3.35 -10.31
C TRP A 89 0.72 4.10 -9.01
N MET A 90 -0.19 4.93 -8.54
CA MET A 90 -0.06 5.59 -7.24
C MET A 90 -0.01 4.58 -6.09
N THR A 91 -0.79 3.51 -6.17
CA THR A 91 -0.78 2.45 -5.15
C THR A 91 0.56 1.71 -5.13
N LEU A 92 1.13 1.40 -6.29
CA LEU A 92 2.47 0.79 -6.38
C LEU A 92 3.57 1.72 -5.86
N GLU A 93 3.49 3.02 -6.17
CA GLU A 93 4.47 4.00 -5.67
C GLU A 93 4.42 4.11 -4.13
N HIS A 94 3.23 4.12 -3.55
CA HIS A 94 3.07 4.06 -2.10
C HIS A 94 3.72 2.80 -1.51
N LEU A 95 3.43 1.63 -2.09
CA LEU A 95 4.01 0.36 -1.67
C LEU A 95 5.54 0.37 -1.76
N ARG A 96 6.10 0.88 -2.85
CA ARG A 96 7.54 1.05 -3.04
C ARG A 96 8.16 1.88 -1.90
N ILE A 97 7.60 3.07 -1.63
CA ILE A 97 8.10 3.96 -0.58
C ILE A 97 8.08 3.26 0.79
N VAL A 98 7.00 2.55 1.09
CA VAL A 98 6.85 1.83 2.36
C VAL A 98 7.82 0.66 2.45
N HIS A 99 7.99 -0.13 1.37
CA HIS A 99 8.93 -1.26 1.35
C HIS A 99 10.38 -0.82 1.52
N ASP A 100 10.81 0.25 0.84
CA ASP A 100 12.15 0.82 1.00
C ASP A 100 12.39 1.24 2.45
N SER A 101 11.38 1.87 3.07
CA SER A 101 11.44 2.28 4.48
C SER A 101 11.51 1.09 5.42
N ILE A 102 10.67 0.05 5.21
CA ILE A 102 10.69 -1.17 6.03
C ILE A 102 12.00 -1.93 5.86
N ALA A 103 12.54 -2.04 4.64
CA ALA A 103 13.82 -2.69 4.39
C ALA A 103 14.98 -1.99 5.15
N LEU A 104 14.98 -0.66 5.18
CA LEU A 104 15.93 0.11 5.98
C LEU A 104 15.75 -0.16 7.47
N LEU A 105 14.51 -0.09 7.98
CA LEU A 105 14.20 -0.34 9.39
C LEU A 105 14.61 -1.75 9.82
N ILE A 106 14.35 -2.78 9.01
CA ILE A 106 14.78 -4.14 9.32
C ILE A 106 16.30 -4.20 9.46
N ARG A 107 17.05 -3.59 8.53
CA ARG A 107 18.53 -3.56 8.58
C ARG A 107 19.07 -2.87 9.85
N GLU A 108 18.52 -1.71 10.18
CA GLU A 108 18.99 -0.95 11.35
C GLU A 108 18.60 -1.63 12.67
N LEU A 109 17.34 -2.02 12.80
CA LEU A 109 16.85 -2.71 14.01
C LEU A 109 17.54 -4.06 14.23
N SER A 110 17.88 -4.81 13.17
CA SER A 110 18.64 -6.08 13.28
C SER A 110 20.08 -5.88 13.76
N ARG A 111 20.58 -4.64 13.70
CA ARG A 111 21.88 -4.23 14.28
C ARG A 111 21.72 -3.58 15.66
N GLU A 112 20.53 -3.68 16.25
CA GLU A 112 20.14 -3.03 17.52
C GLU A 112 20.25 -1.49 17.47
N ILE A 113 20.09 -0.89 16.28
CA ILE A 113 20.10 0.56 16.09
C ILE A 113 18.64 1.02 15.94
N THR A 114 18.21 1.94 16.79
CA THR A 114 16.92 2.63 16.66
C THR A 114 17.12 3.95 15.91
N PRO A 115 16.60 4.10 14.68
CA PRO A 115 16.65 5.39 13.98
C PRO A 115 15.89 6.48 14.76
N PRO A 116 16.24 7.75 14.58
CA PRO A 116 15.51 8.86 15.18
C PRO A 116 14.11 9.02 14.53
N GLY A 117 13.15 9.55 15.30
CA GLY A 117 11.81 9.89 14.81
C GLY A 117 10.79 8.77 14.93
N SER A 118 9.80 8.77 14.04
CA SER A 118 8.70 7.80 13.96
C SER A 118 8.16 7.71 12.54
N ALA A 119 7.53 6.59 12.20
CA ALA A 119 6.84 6.45 10.91
C ALA A 119 5.62 7.37 10.82
N SER A 120 5.33 7.85 9.62
CA SER A 120 4.20 8.74 9.33
C SER A 120 3.46 8.27 8.08
N THR A 121 2.14 8.09 8.19
CA THR A 121 1.30 7.74 7.03
C THR A 121 1.21 8.89 6.03
N ALA A 122 1.36 10.14 6.48
CA ALA A 122 1.38 11.30 5.59
C ALA A 122 2.67 11.36 4.76
N ALA A 123 3.82 10.93 5.32
CA ALA A 123 5.12 10.99 4.63
C ALA A 123 5.28 9.95 3.51
N VAL A 124 4.44 8.92 3.47
CA VAL A 124 4.50 7.83 2.49
C VAL A 124 3.46 7.94 1.38
N LYS A 125 2.82 9.10 1.22
CA LYS A 125 1.85 9.32 0.13
C LYS A 125 2.56 9.32 -1.23
N PRO A 126 1.91 8.71 -2.26
CA PRO A 126 2.47 8.66 -3.61
C PRO A 126 2.40 10.04 -4.29
N ARG A 127 3.24 10.23 -5.30
CA ARG A 127 3.11 11.35 -6.24
C ARG A 127 1.90 11.14 -7.15
N LEU A 128 1.37 12.21 -7.72
CA LEU A 128 0.20 12.16 -8.62
C LEU A 128 0.57 11.77 -10.05
N ASP A 129 1.79 12.06 -10.47
CA ASP A 129 2.33 11.95 -11.82
C ASP A 129 3.12 10.65 -12.06
N VAL A 130 2.71 9.56 -11.40
CA VAL A 130 3.38 8.25 -11.51
C VAL A 130 2.84 7.47 -12.70
N GLY A 131 3.76 6.94 -13.52
CA GLY A 131 3.47 6.10 -14.67
C GLY A 131 3.89 4.63 -14.48
N PRO A 132 3.81 3.81 -15.54
CA PRO A 132 4.11 2.38 -15.50
C PRO A 132 5.56 2.04 -15.13
N GLU A 133 6.48 2.99 -15.22
CA GLU A 133 7.88 2.83 -14.76
C GLU A 133 7.99 2.44 -13.29
N VAL A 134 6.95 2.73 -12.49
CA VAL A 134 6.87 2.37 -11.07
C VAL A 134 6.87 0.85 -10.85
N ILE A 135 6.44 0.05 -11.83
CA ILE A 135 6.36 -1.41 -11.71
C ILE A 135 7.73 -2.00 -11.38
N ALA A 136 8.76 -1.62 -12.14
CA ALA A 136 10.12 -2.11 -11.92
C ALA A 136 10.68 -1.65 -10.56
N ALA A 137 10.41 -0.41 -10.16
CA ALA A 137 10.83 0.15 -8.87
C ALA A 137 10.12 -0.53 -7.69
N TYR A 138 8.82 -0.81 -7.81
CA TYR A 138 8.05 -1.58 -6.83
C TYR A 138 8.62 -3.01 -6.66
N GLU A 139 8.88 -3.71 -7.77
CA GLU A 139 9.45 -5.06 -7.71
C GLU A 139 10.83 -5.06 -7.04
N ALA A 140 11.69 -4.10 -7.39
CA ALA A 140 13.00 -3.94 -6.75
C ALA A 140 12.89 -3.66 -5.24
N SER A 141 11.90 -2.87 -4.81
CA SER A 141 11.64 -2.61 -3.38
C SER A 141 11.18 -3.87 -2.62
N CYS A 142 10.38 -4.73 -3.28
CA CYS A 142 10.00 -6.03 -2.73
C CYS A 142 11.22 -6.94 -2.52
N ASP A 143 12.12 -6.99 -3.53
CA ASP A 143 13.36 -7.77 -3.45
C ASP A 143 14.28 -7.24 -2.35
N ALA A 144 14.40 -5.91 -2.23
CA ALA A 144 15.21 -5.27 -1.18
C ALA A 144 14.69 -5.57 0.23
N LEU A 145 13.36 -5.60 0.42
CA LEU A 145 12.74 -5.96 1.70
C LEU A 145 12.97 -7.44 2.04
N ALA A 146 12.72 -8.34 1.10
CA ALA A 146 12.96 -9.78 1.28
C ALA A 146 14.43 -10.05 1.59
N ALA A 147 15.36 -9.41 0.87
CA ALA A 147 16.79 -9.53 1.11
C ALA A 147 17.20 -8.99 2.49
N ALA A 148 16.64 -7.86 2.93
CA ALA A 148 16.91 -7.31 4.26
C ALA A 148 16.45 -8.26 5.37
N ALA A 149 15.25 -8.85 5.21
CA ALA A 149 14.75 -9.87 6.13
C ALA A 149 15.66 -11.12 6.11
N ALA A 150 16.01 -11.64 4.93
CA ALA A 150 16.82 -12.86 4.78
C ALA A 150 18.23 -12.70 5.37
N ALA A 151 18.86 -11.54 5.17
CA ALA A 151 20.22 -11.26 5.68
C ALA A 151 20.27 -11.05 7.19
N SER A 152 19.13 -10.85 7.86
CA SER A 152 19.09 -10.61 9.31
C SER A 152 19.13 -11.92 10.09
N PRO A 153 20.15 -12.13 10.95
CA PRO A 153 20.26 -13.37 11.74
C PRO A 153 19.06 -13.59 12.66
N SER A 154 18.54 -12.51 13.24
CA SER A 154 17.32 -12.50 14.03
C SER A 154 16.50 -11.26 13.72
N LEU A 155 15.19 -11.42 13.63
CA LEU A 155 14.24 -10.29 13.56
C LEU A 155 13.64 -9.96 14.93
N ASP A 156 13.87 -10.81 15.94
CA ASP A 156 13.44 -10.53 17.32
C ASP A 156 14.49 -9.63 18.00
N THR A 157 14.37 -8.33 17.75
CA THR A 157 15.30 -7.31 18.21
C THR A 157 14.76 -6.57 19.45
N ARG A 158 15.65 -6.04 20.29
CA ARG A 158 15.30 -5.13 21.39
C ARG A 158 15.01 -3.74 20.85
N ALA A 159 15.80 -3.30 19.87
CA ALA A 159 15.58 -2.05 19.17
C ALA A 159 14.18 -2.03 18.52
N ARG A 160 13.51 -0.90 18.64
CA ARG A 160 12.13 -0.73 18.13
C ARG A 160 11.99 0.64 17.49
N PHE A 161 11.11 0.73 16.48
CA PHE A 161 10.77 1.99 15.83
C PHE A 161 9.25 2.22 15.86
N PRO A 162 8.77 3.44 16.22
CA PRO A 162 7.34 3.69 16.38
C PRO A 162 6.56 3.68 15.07
N HIS A 163 5.49 2.87 15.00
CA HIS A 163 4.48 2.92 13.95
C HIS A 163 3.25 3.67 14.48
N PRO A 164 2.60 4.58 13.69
CA PRO A 164 1.52 5.43 14.17
C PRO A 164 0.30 4.66 14.68
N TRP A 165 0.03 3.47 14.15
CA TRP A 165 -1.13 2.67 14.55
C TRP A 165 -0.80 1.55 15.53
N PHE A 166 0.36 0.92 15.40
CA PHE A 166 0.72 -0.30 16.14
C PHE A 166 1.73 -0.06 17.25
N GLY A 167 2.15 1.20 17.46
CA GLY A 167 3.16 1.54 18.48
C GLY A 167 4.57 1.06 18.10
N PRO A 168 5.45 0.88 19.10
CA PRO A 168 6.83 0.48 18.84
C PRO A 168 6.93 -0.95 18.33
N LEU A 169 7.43 -1.14 17.11
CA LEU A 169 7.65 -2.45 16.47
C LEU A 169 9.14 -2.75 16.40
N ASN A 170 9.52 -3.99 16.69
CA ASN A 170 10.84 -4.55 16.42
C ASN A 170 10.94 -4.98 14.93
N ALA A 171 12.10 -5.48 14.49
CA ALA A 171 12.29 -5.89 13.09
C ALA A 171 11.26 -6.98 12.65
N ALA A 172 10.93 -7.94 13.53
CA ALA A 172 9.89 -8.95 13.26
C ALA A 172 8.50 -8.31 13.09
N GLY A 173 8.17 -7.27 13.86
CA GLY A 173 6.92 -6.54 13.72
C GLY A 173 6.82 -5.79 12.39
N TRP A 174 7.88 -5.14 11.95
CA TRP A 174 7.94 -4.47 10.66
C TRP A 174 7.88 -5.45 9.49
N HIS A 175 8.55 -6.60 9.60
CA HIS A 175 8.45 -7.67 8.60
C HIS A 175 7.03 -8.25 8.52
N ALA A 176 6.39 -8.52 9.65
CA ALA A 176 5.00 -8.99 9.69
C ALA A 176 4.01 -7.99 9.09
N LEU A 177 4.26 -6.69 9.31
CA LEU A 177 3.43 -5.61 8.77
C LEU A 177 3.49 -5.55 7.23
N ALA A 178 4.61 -5.87 6.61
CA ALA A 178 4.79 -5.77 5.16
C ALA A 178 3.78 -6.62 4.37
N GLY A 179 3.57 -7.88 4.77
CA GLY A 179 2.59 -8.77 4.12
C GLY A 179 1.14 -8.29 4.32
N LEU A 180 0.78 -7.90 5.54
CA LEU A 180 -0.54 -7.32 5.85
C LEU A 180 -0.81 -6.06 5.00
N HIS A 181 0.16 -5.17 4.90
CA HIS A 181 0.08 -3.93 4.13
C HIS A 181 -0.11 -4.20 2.64
N LEU A 182 0.63 -5.16 2.07
CA LEU A 182 0.42 -5.63 0.70
C LEU A 182 -1.03 -6.12 0.48
N GLY A 183 -1.57 -6.91 1.39
CA GLY A 183 -2.95 -7.43 1.30
C GLY A 183 -4.01 -6.33 1.26
N ILE A 184 -3.86 -5.27 2.06
CA ILE A 184 -4.75 -4.10 2.06
C ILE A 184 -4.70 -3.40 0.70
N HIS A 185 -3.50 -3.14 0.17
CA HIS A 185 -3.32 -2.43 -1.08
C HIS A 185 -3.62 -3.30 -2.32
N ARG A 186 -3.49 -4.62 -2.24
CA ARG A 186 -4.03 -5.53 -3.26
C ARG A 186 -5.55 -5.37 -3.38
N ALA A 187 -6.26 -5.38 -2.24
CA ALA A 187 -7.70 -5.15 -2.25
C ALA A 187 -8.06 -3.75 -2.79
N GLN A 188 -7.24 -2.74 -2.54
CA GLN A 188 -7.40 -1.41 -3.13
C GLN A 188 -7.26 -1.46 -4.65
N ILE A 189 -6.22 -2.10 -5.19
CA ILE A 189 -6.01 -2.28 -6.64
C ILE A 189 -7.21 -3.01 -7.27
N GLU A 190 -7.70 -4.07 -6.64
CA GLU A 190 -8.89 -4.80 -7.12
C GLU A 190 -10.13 -3.88 -7.23
N ARG A 191 -10.35 -3.01 -6.25
CA ARG A 191 -11.47 -2.05 -6.28
C ARG A 191 -11.29 -0.98 -7.34
N ILE A 192 -10.06 -0.48 -7.53
CA ILE A 192 -9.75 0.46 -8.62
C ILE A 192 -10.07 -0.18 -9.97
N LEU A 193 -9.59 -1.39 -10.23
CA LEU A 193 -9.82 -2.09 -11.50
C LEU A 193 -11.30 -2.41 -11.74
N THR A 194 -12.03 -2.78 -10.69
CA THR A 194 -13.49 -2.99 -10.77
C THR A 194 -14.21 -1.70 -11.14
N GLY A 195 -13.84 -0.56 -10.55
CA GLY A 195 -14.41 0.74 -10.87
C GLY A 195 -14.17 1.13 -12.33
N LEU A 196 -12.95 0.92 -12.83
CA LEU A 196 -12.59 1.20 -14.23
C LEU A 196 -13.37 0.35 -15.24
N SER A 197 -13.66 -0.91 -14.90
CA SER A 197 -14.47 -1.80 -15.76
C SER A 197 -15.95 -1.40 -15.80
N GLY A 198 -16.48 -0.89 -14.69
CA GLY A 198 -17.86 -0.40 -14.60
C GLY A 198 -18.10 0.87 -15.42
N ASP A 199 -17.13 1.80 -15.42
CA ASP A 199 -17.21 3.04 -16.21
C ASP A 199 -17.25 2.76 -17.72
N ASN A 200 -16.45 1.80 -18.19
CA ASN A 200 -16.41 1.41 -19.61
C ASN A 200 -17.72 0.75 -20.10
N ALA A 201 -18.48 0.13 -19.21
CA ALA A 201 -19.78 -0.46 -19.54
C ALA A 201 -20.91 0.56 -19.63
N SER A 202 -20.70 1.78 -19.15
CA SER A 202 -21.70 2.85 -19.07
C SER A 202 -21.64 3.86 -20.23
N GLU A 203 -20.63 3.79 -21.12
CA GLU A 203 -20.60 4.61 -22.34
C GLU A 203 -21.54 3.98 -23.39
N PRO A 204 -22.64 4.68 -23.80
CA PRO A 204 -23.50 4.20 -24.86
C PRO A 204 -22.67 4.17 -26.17
N SER A 205 -22.61 3.01 -26.79
CA SER A 205 -22.15 2.87 -28.17
C SER A 205 -22.88 3.90 -29.03
N THR A 206 -22.19 4.96 -29.45
CA THR A 206 -22.68 5.86 -30.50
C THR A 206 -22.72 5.06 -31.78
N GLY A 207 -23.87 4.36 -31.95
CA GLY A 207 -24.22 3.64 -33.16
C GLY A 207 -24.12 4.57 -34.35
N ASP A 208 -23.31 4.14 -35.27
CA ASP A 208 -23.23 4.54 -36.67
C ASP A 208 -24.64 4.78 -37.23
N ARG A 209 -25.01 6.03 -37.42
CA ARG A 209 -26.12 6.40 -38.31
C ARG A 209 -25.47 7.00 -39.55
N SER A 210 -25.12 6.11 -40.46
CA SER A 210 -24.91 6.52 -41.84
C SER A 210 -26.28 6.64 -42.56
N PRO A 211 -26.47 7.68 -43.36
CA PRO A 211 -27.69 7.93 -44.11
C PRO A 211 -27.89 7.00 -45.31
#